data_2542c072324581a87c5ec18041f91837
#
_entry.id   2542c072324581a87c5ec18041f91837
#
_cell.length_a   1.000
_cell.length_b   1.000
_cell.length_c   1.000
_cell.angle_alpha   90.00
_cell.angle_beta   90.00
_cell.angle_gamma   90.00
#
_symmetry.space_group_name_H-M   'P 1'
#
loop_
_entity.id
_entity.type
_entity.pdbx_description
1 polymer ?
#
loop_
_entity_poly.entity_id
_entity_poly.type
_entity_poly.pdbx_seq_one_letter_code
_entity_poly.pdbx_strand_id
1 'polypeptide(L)'
;MRTAKTILTVIHERGKQDKPLERVYKLLFNRELYLIAYAKLYPNNGAMTKGVTEETIDGMSIQKIDMIIEQLRQETYYWRPARREYIPKKNGKHRPLGIPVWSDKLLQEVIRMILEAYYEPQFSEHSHGFRPKRGCHTALQEIQTWKGTRWFIEGDISSYFDTIDHDVLITMLSRQIQDGRFIRLIKNMLEAGCLDDWKFHKTISGTPQGGVISPLLANIYLHQFDKWVGEELIPQYTRGKKQKANSAYNRLSRRIKCYQDKGDYKKAHQLIVERRNLPSVDTYDTSYRRLRYVRYADDFILGFTGSKAEAKAINKQ
;
A
#
# COMPACT_ATOMS: atom_id res chain seq x y z
N MET A 1 -13.13 -30.52 -6.74
CA MET A 1 -12.58 -29.38 -5.95
C MET A 1 -12.72 -28.14 -6.83
N ARG A 2 -13.06 -26.94 -6.29
CA ARG A 2 -13.08 -25.71 -7.09
C ARG A 2 -11.66 -25.33 -7.51
N THR A 3 -11.47 -24.79 -8.73
CA THR A 3 -10.17 -24.32 -9.18
C THR A 3 -9.70 -23.13 -8.34
N ALA A 4 -8.39 -22.93 -8.22
CA ALA A 4 -7.82 -21.79 -7.51
C ALA A 4 -8.34 -20.45 -8.06
N LYS A 5 -8.46 -20.34 -9.39
CA LYS A 5 -9.01 -19.16 -10.06
C LYS A 5 -10.43 -18.85 -9.60
N THR A 6 -11.30 -19.87 -9.58
CA THR A 6 -12.70 -19.71 -9.11
C THR A 6 -12.76 -19.29 -7.65
N ILE A 7 -11.90 -19.88 -6.80
CA ILE A 7 -11.81 -19.51 -5.37
C ILE A 7 -11.46 -18.04 -5.22
N LEU A 8 -10.37 -17.58 -5.85
CA LEU A 8 -9.90 -16.21 -5.76
C LEU A 8 -10.92 -15.21 -6.34
N THR A 9 -11.61 -15.56 -7.42
CA THR A 9 -12.69 -14.71 -7.97
C THR A 9 -13.86 -14.55 -6.99
N VAL A 10 -14.30 -15.65 -6.35
CA VAL A 10 -15.38 -15.57 -5.35
C VAL A 10 -14.96 -14.72 -4.15
N ILE A 11 -13.73 -14.86 -3.68
CA ILE A 11 -13.18 -14.05 -2.59
C ILE A 11 -13.16 -12.56 -2.99
N HIS A 12 -12.70 -12.26 -4.19
CA HIS A 12 -12.67 -10.90 -4.73
C HIS A 12 -14.05 -10.24 -4.78
N GLU A 13 -15.06 -10.96 -5.26
CA GLU A 13 -16.43 -10.44 -5.29
C GLU A 13 -17.01 -10.25 -3.87
N ARG A 14 -16.64 -11.09 -2.91
CA ARG A 14 -17.00 -10.87 -1.50
C ARG A 14 -16.32 -9.61 -0.93
N GLY A 15 -15.04 -9.39 -1.28
CA GLY A 15 -14.30 -8.19 -0.89
C GLY A 15 -14.91 -6.90 -1.43
N LYS A 16 -15.34 -6.89 -2.71
CA LYS A 16 -16.07 -5.75 -3.30
C LYS A 16 -17.36 -5.40 -2.55
N GLN A 17 -18.01 -6.40 -1.98
CA GLN A 17 -19.28 -6.25 -1.26
C GLN A 17 -19.09 -6.07 0.25
N ASP A 18 -17.85 -5.98 0.70
CA ASP A 18 -17.47 -5.92 2.13
C ASP A 18 -18.11 -7.04 2.98
N LYS A 19 -18.30 -8.23 2.36
CA LYS A 19 -18.90 -9.39 3.03
C LYS A 19 -17.83 -10.20 3.74
N PRO A 20 -18.04 -10.56 5.02
CA PRO A 20 -17.03 -11.31 5.77
C PRO A 20 -16.74 -12.68 5.14
N LEU A 21 -15.49 -13.13 5.30
CA LEU A 21 -15.03 -14.43 4.83
C LEU A 21 -15.20 -15.48 5.95
N GLU A 22 -15.83 -16.59 5.60
CA GLU A 22 -15.97 -17.76 6.45
C GLU A 22 -15.22 -18.95 5.86
N ARG A 23 -14.78 -19.88 6.72
CA ARG A 23 -14.14 -21.15 6.35
C ARG A 23 -12.92 -20.97 5.43
N VAL A 24 -12.18 -19.88 5.61
CA VAL A 24 -11.00 -19.52 4.80
C VAL A 24 -9.87 -20.54 4.98
N TYR A 25 -9.73 -21.08 6.20
CA TYR A 25 -8.71 -22.07 6.53
C TYR A 25 -8.76 -23.31 5.62
N LYS A 26 -9.97 -23.74 5.24
CA LYS A 26 -10.15 -24.88 4.31
C LYS A 26 -9.62 -24.63 2.92
N LEU A 27 -9.48 -23.36 2.49
CA LEU A 27 -8.92 -23.01 1.19
C LEU A 27 -7.43 -23.34 1.10
N LEU A 28 -6.73 -23.34 2.24
CA LEU A 28 -5.32 -23.72 2.35
C LEU A 28 -5.06 -25.20 2.01
N PHE A 29 -6.11 -26.03 1.88
CA PHE A 29 -6.00 -27.43 1.47
C PHE A 29 -6.03 -27.62 -0.06
N ASN A 30 -6.12 -26.53 -0.81
CA ASN A 30 -6.15 -26.60 -2.28
C ASN A 30 -4.73 -26.57 -2.84
N ARG A 31 -4.26 -27.72 -3.35
CA ARG A 31 -2.93 -27.89 -3.94
C ARG A 31 -2.65 -26.90 -5.10
N GLU A 32 -3.66 -26.57 -5.90
CA GLU A 32 -3.50 -25.65 -7.04
C GLU A 32 -3.04 -24.25 -6.60
N LEU A 33 -3.47 -23.76 -5.44
CA LEU A 33 -2.97 -22.50 -4.87
C LEU A 33 -1.46 -22.54 -4.61
N TYR A 34 -0.92 -23.66 -4.14
CA TYR A 34 0.52 -23.83 -3.92
C TYR A 34 1.30 -23.88 -5.22
N LEU A 35 0.76 -24.51 -6.26
CA LEU A 35 1.39 -24.54 -7.58
C LEU A 35 1.47 -23.15 -8.19
N ILE A 36 0.42 -22.34 -8.06
CA ILE A 36 0.41 -20.93 -8.49
C ILE A 36 1.39 -20.13 -7.67
N ALA A 37 1.41 -20.31 -6.35
CA ALA A 37 2.34 -19.63 -5.44
C ALA A 37 3.80 -19.97 -5.78
N TYR A 38 4.09 -21.25 -6.06
CA TYR A 38 5.41 -21.69 -6.48
C TYR A 38 5.83 -21.02 -7.79
N ALA A 39 4.98 -21.09 -8.82
CA ALA A 39 5.27 -20.45 -10.11
C ALA A 39 5.53 -18.94 -9.99
N LYS A 40 4.85 -18.26 -9.05
CA LYS A 40 5.04 -16.83 -8.81
C LYS A 40 6.33 -16.51 -8.05
N LEU A 41 6.74 -17.37 -7.12
CA LEU A 41 7.95 -17.17 -6.33
C LEU A 41 9.22 -17.61 -7.06
N TYR A 42 9.10 -18.56 -8.01
CA TYR A 42 10.22 -19.16 -8.73
C TYR A 42 11.17 -18.14 -9.39
N PRO A 43 10.67 -17.14 -10.14
CA PRO A 43 11.55 -16.20 -10.85
C PRO A 43 12.19 -15.13 -9.93
N ASN A 44 11.88 -15.11 -8.63
CA ASN A 44 12.39 -14.08 -7.73
C ASN A 44 13.86 -14.31 -7.38
N ASN A 45 14.68 -13.27 -7.41
CA ASN A 45 16.11 -13.32 -7.09
C ASN A 45 16.40 -13.93 -5.71
N GLY A 46 15.48 -13.80 -4.74
CA GLY A 46 15.58 -14.39 -3.41
C GLY A 46 15.10 -15.84 -3.30
N ALA A 47 14.73 -16.49 -4.41
CA ALA A 47 14.18 -17.85 -4.40
C ALA A 47 15.18 -18.89 -3.87
N MET A 48 16.48 -18.73 -4.19
CA MET A 48 17.55 -19.59 -3.70
C MET A 48 18.09 -19.22 -2.31
N THR A 49 17.61 -18.12 -1.71
CA THR A 49 18.10 -17.66 -0.41
C THR A 49 17.53 -18.54 0.71
N LYS A 50 18.43 -19.24 1.41
CA LYS A 50 18.08 -20.13 2.54
C LYS A 50 17.63 -19.34 3.75
N GLY A 51 16.64 -19.86 4.47
CA GLY A 51 16.23 -19.39 5.78
C GLY A 51 17.14 -19.96 6.89
N VAL A 52 16.54 -20.41 7.98
CA VAL A 52 17.22 -21.12 9.07
C VAL A 52 17.45 -22.61 8.74
N THR A 53 16.88 -23.10 7.65
CA THR A 53 17.10 -24.46 7.11
C THR A 53 17.76 -24.39 5.74
N GLU A 54 18.28 -25.54 5.28
CA GLU A 54 18.89 -25.66 3.94
C GLU A 54 17.87 -25.68 2.79
N GLU A 55 16.56 -25.50 3.08
CA GLU A 55 15.51 -25.49 2.07
C GLU A 55 15.68 -24.35 1.07
N THR A 56 15.62 -24.72 -0.21
CA THR A 56 15.58 -23.79 -1.34
C THR A 56 14.42 -24.16 -2.27
N ILE A 57 14.19 -23.34 -3.29
CA ILE A 57 13.15 -23.59 -4.28
C ILE A 57 13.32 -24.92 -5.03
N ASP A 58 14.58 -25.27 -5.36
CA ASP A 58 14.89 -26.49 -6.11
C ASP A 58 14.56 -27.79 -5.33
N GLY A 59 14.56 -27.69 -4.00
CA GLY A 59 14.18 -28.80 -3.13
C GLY A 59 12.66 -28.97 -2.97
N MET A 60 11.82 -28.18 -3.66
CA MET A 60 10.37 -28.28 -3.55
C MET A 60 9.80 -29.41 -4.42
N SER A 61 8.82 -30.13 -3.90
CA SER A 61 8.14 -31.23 -4.58
C SER A 61 6.65 -31.25 -4.23
N ILE A 62 5.86 -31.99 -5.01
CA ILE A 62 4.43 -32.20 -4.74
C ILE A 62 4.25 -32.85 -3.36
N GLN A 63 5.11 -33.80 -3.01
CA GLN A 63 5.07 -34.47 -1.69
C GLN A 63 5.26 -33.48 -0.54
N LYS A 64 6.16 -32.49 -0.69
CA LYS A 64 6.33 -31.43 0.33
C LYS A 64 5.11 -30.53 0.43
N ILE A 65 4.47 -30.18 -0.68
CA ILE A 65 3.20 -29.46 -0.68
C ILE A 65 2.13 -30.26 0.07
N ASP A 66 2.02 -31.56 -0.21
CA ASP A 66 1.04 -32.44 0.44
C ASP A 66 1.32 -32.57 1.95
N MET A 67 2.60 -32.60 2.38
CA MET A 67 2.96 -32.58 3.79
C MET A 67 2.54 -31.27 4.47
N ILE A 68 2.75 -30.13 3.82
CA ILE A 68 2.28 -28.83 4.35
C ILE A 68 0.76 -28.85 4.52
N ILE A 69 0.02 -29.34 3.51
CA ILE A 69 -1.43 -29.40 3.54
C ILE A 69 -1.90 -30.34 4.66
N GLU A 70 -1.23 -31.48 4.86
CA GLU A 70 -1.60 -32.43 5.91
C GLU A 70 -1.33 -31.86 7.31
N GLN A 71 -0.19 -31.20 7.52
CA GLN A 71 0.08 -30.49 8.78
C GLN A 71 -0.97 -29.40 9.06
N LEU A 72 -1.44 -28.70 8.02
CA LEU A 72 -2.52 -27.71 8.17
C LEU A 72 -3.86 -28.39 8.52
N ARG A 73 -4.18 -29.55 7.92
CA ARG A 73 -5.40 -30.31 8.27
C ARG A 73 -5.42 -30.77 9.72
N GLN A 74 -4.26 -31.18 10.21
CA GLN A 74 -4.07 -31.62 11.59
C GLN A 74 -3.84 -30.46 12.57
N GLU A 75 -3.77 -29.22 12.07
CA GLU A 75 -3.44 -28.01 12.83
C GLU A 75 -2.08 -28.09 13.54
N THR A 76 -1.15 -28.86 13.01
CA THR A 76 0.21 -29.08 13.54
C THR A 76 1.28 -28.29 12.81
N TYR A 77 0.89 -27.46 11.82
CA TYR A 77 1.86 -26.62 11.10
C TYR A 77 2.53 -25.63 12.05
N TYR A 78 3.87 -25.64 12.05
CA TYR A 78 4.69 -24.78 12.88
C TYR A 78 5.53 -23.83 12.01
N TRP A 79 5.37 -22.52 12.22
CA TRP A 79 6.17 -21.51 11.58
C TRP A 79 7.57 -21.46 12.16
N ARG A 80 8.59 -21.45 11.31
CA ARG A 80 9.97 -21.37 11.75
C ARG A 80 10.39 -19.90 11.91
N PRO A 81 11.30 -19.60 12.86
CA PRO A 81 11.82 -18.25 12.98
C PRO A 81 12.53 -17.83 11.68
N ALA A 82 12.38 -16.56 11.30
CA ALA A 82 13.08 -16.02 10.15
C ALA A 82 14.57 -15.83 10.46
N ARG A 83 15.46 -16.16 9.51
CA ARG A 83 16.90 -15.85 9.64
C ARG A 83 17.11 -14.36 9.46
N ARG A 84 17.79 -13.72 10.41
CA ARG A 84 18.10 -12.28 10.35
C ARG A 84 19.33 -12.04 9.47
N GLU A 85 19.23 -11.06 8.58
CA GLU A 85 20.33 -10.54 7.75
C GLU A 85 20.28 -9.02 7.77
N TYR A 86 21.44 -8.38 7.63
CA TYR A 86 21.56 -6.94 7.68
C TYR A 86 22.03 -6.37 6.34
N ILE A 87 21.19 -5.56 5.68
CA ILE A 87 21.52 -4.93 4.40
C ILE A 87 21.96 -3.48 4.67
N PRO A 88 23.13 -3.04 4.19
CA PRO A 88 23.60 -1.67 4.38
C PRO A 88 22.73 -0.68 3.60
N LYS A 89 22.33 0.40 4.27
CA LYS A 89 21.66 1.55 3.67
C LYS A 89 22.68 2.59 3.20
N LYS A 90 22.32 3.45 2.24
CA LYS A 90 23.17 4.56 1.74
C LYS A 90 23.65 5.53 2.84
N ASN A 91 22.92 5.63 3.94
CA ASN A 91 23.24 6.49 5.10
C ASN A 91 24.12 5.80 6.16
N GLY A 92 24.73 4.67 5.87
CA GLY A 92 25.59 3.91 6.79
C GLY A 92 24.83 3.08 7.83
N LYS A 93 23.51 3.20 7.94
CA LYS A 93 22.68 2.35 8.80
C LYS A 93 22.41 1.00 8.13
N HIS A 94 22.07 -0.01 8.90
CA HIS A 94 21.67 -1.33 8.41
C HIS A 94 20.14 -1.48 8.45
N ARG A 95 19.60 -2.17 7.45
CA ARG A 95 18.20 -2.61 7.43
C ARG A 95 18.17 -4.08 7.82
N PRO A 96 17.51 -4.45 8.93
CA PRO A 96 17.31 -5.86 9.28
C PRO A 96 16.32 -6.48 8.29
N LEU A 97 16.69 -7.63 7.73
CA LEU A 97 15.85 -8.43 6.84
C LEU A 97 15.60 -9.78 7.48
N GLY A 98 14.36 -10.22 7.56
CA GLY A 98 13.99 -11.56 8.02
C GLY A 98 13.74 -12.49 6.83
N ILE A 99 14.51 -13.55 6.72
CA ILE A 99 14.42 -14.52 5.63
C ILE A 99 13.71 -15.78 6.14
N PRO A 100 12.42 -16.01 5.80
CA PRO A 100 11.71 -17.24 6.15
C PRO A 100 12.27 -18.44 5.42
N VAL A 101 12.05 -19.65 5.95
CA VAL A 101 12.33 -20.89 5.22
C VAL A 101 11.44 -21.03 4.00
N TRP A 102 11.84 -21.84 3.02
CA TRP A 102 11.12 -21.92 1.76
C TRP A 102 9.67 -22.40 1.91
N SER A 103 9.43 -23.40 2.73
CA SER A 103 8.06 -23.90 3.01
C SER A 103 7.16 -22.79 3.58
N ASP A 104 7.70 -21.95 4.47
CA ASP A 104 6.98 -20.80 5.02
C ASP A 104 6.74 -19.72 3.97
N LYS A 105 7.73 -19.40 3.10
CA LYS A 105 7.54 -18.47 1.97
C LYS A 105 6.38 -18.93 1.07
N LEU A 106 6.31 -20.22 0.79
CA LEU A 106 5.27 -20.79 -0.07
C LEU A 106 3.88 -20.66 0.58
N LEU A 107 3.75 -21.02 1.86
CA LEU A 107 2.49 -20.89 2.58
C LEU A 107 2.09 -19.41 2.76
N GLN A 108 3.06 -18.52 3.06
CA GLN A 108 2.81 -17.08 3.10
C GLN A 108 2.26 -16.55 1.78
N GLU A 109 2.77 -17.03 0.63
CA GLU A 109 2.28 -16.60 -0.68
C GLU A 109 0.84 -17.09 -0.92
N VAL A 110 0.49 -18.32 -0.52
CA VAL A 110 -0.88 -18.82 -0.59
C VAL A 110 -1.83 -17.96 0.25
N ILE A 111 -1.46 -17.66 1.51
CA ILE A 111 -2.24 -16.78 2.38
C ILE A 111 -2.34 -15.37 1.76
N ARG A 112 -1.22 -14.84 1.22
CA ARG A 112 -1.18 -13.54 0.56
C ARG A 112 -2.15 -13.46 -0.63
N MET A 113 -2.20 -14.48 -1.49
CA MET A 113 -3.13 -14.51 -2.62
C MET A 113 -4.59 -14.46 -2.17
N ILE A 114 -4.94 -15.18 -1.10
CA ILE A 114 -6.29 -15.19 -0.53
C ILE A 114 -6.65 -13.79 0.02
N LEU A 115 -5.77 -13.22 0.85
CA LEU A 115 -5.98 -11.90 1.45
C LEU A 115 -5.96 -10.79 0.40
N GLU A 116 -5.05 -10.83 -0.58
CA GLU A 116 -5.00 -9.86 -1.68
C GLU A 116 -6.29 -9.88 -2.50
N ALA A 117 -6.81 -11.05 -2.84
CA ALA A 117 -8.08 -11.15 -3.55
C ALA A 117 -9.23 -10.49 -2.80
N TYR A 118 -9.21 -10.53 -1.46
CA TYR A 118 -10.25 -9.93 -0.62
C TYR A 118 -10.06 -8.43 -0.41
N TYR A 119 -8.85 -7.99 -0.06
CA TYR A 119 -8.60 -6.60 0.36
C TYR A 119 -8.32 -5.65 -0.81
N GLU A 120 -7.77 -6.14 -1.95
CA GLU A 120 -7.41 -5.28 -3.08
C GLU A 120 -8.58 -4.41 -3.59
N PRO A 121 -9.83 -4.92 -3.72
CA PRO A 121 -10.94 -4.08 -4.14
C PRO A 121 -11.42 -3.05 -3.10
N GLN A 122 -10.98 -3.17 -1.85
CA GLN A 122 -11.36 -2.26 -0.76
C GLN A 122 -10.34 -1.13 -0.56
N PHE A 123 -9.10 -1.33 -1.01
CA PHE A 123 -8.06 -0.33 -0.82
C PHE A 123 -8.34 0.97 -1.55
N SER A 124 -8.00 2.08 -0.92
CA SER A 124 -8.10 3.41 -1.51
C SER A 124 -7.41 3.48 -2.89
N GLU A 125 -8.01 4.20 -3.83
CA GLU A 125 -7.40 4.49 -5.13
C GLU A 125 -6.12 5.33 -4.98
N HIS A 126 -5.97 6.07 -3.90
CA HIS A 126 -4.82 6.91 -3.58
C HIS A 126 -3.69 6.14 -2.88
N SER A 127 -3.88 4.84 -2.63
CA SER A 127 -2.86 3.97 -2.04
C SER A 127 -2.11 3.21 -3.13
N HIS A 128 -0.79 3.37 -3.15
CA HIS A 128 0.13 2.74 -4.07
C HIS A 128 1.22 1.96 -3.31
N GLY A 129 2.04 1.22 -4.05
CA GLY A 129 3.09 0.37 -3.45
C GLY A 129 2.58 -0.99 -3.00
N PHE A 130 3.33 -2.02 -3.34
CA PHE A 130 3.04 -3.42 -3.02
C PHE A 130 1.66 -3.92 -3.48
N ARG A 131 1.03 -3.24 -4.42
CA ARG A 131 -0.27 -3.56 -4.98
C ARG A 131 -0.18 -3.91 -6.47
N PRO A 132 -1.04 -4.81 -7.00
CA PRO A 132 -1.07 -5.11 -8.42
C PRO A 132 -1.29 -3.86 -9.27
N LYS A 133 -0.45 -3.67 -10.30
CA LYS A 133 -0.53 -2.54 -11.26
C LYS A 133 -0.41 -1.13 -10.63
N ARG A 134 -0.03 -1.02 -9.37
CA ARG A 134 0.19 0.25 -8.66
C ARG A 134 1.62 0.30 -8.13
N GLY A 135 2.33 1.36 -8.46
CA GLY A 135 3.73 1.54 -8.11
C GLY A 135 4.11 3.01 -8.00
N CYS A 136 5.37 3.31 -7.84
CA CYS A 136 5.88 4.68 -7.72
C CYS A 136 5.44 5.57 -8.89
N HIS A 137 5.52 5.07 -10.13
CA HIS A 137 5.11 5.84 -11.30
C HIS A 137 3.62 6.19 -11.30
N THR A 138 2.74 5.30 -10.84
CA THR A 138 1.30 5.61 -10.78
C THR A 138 0.99 6.62 -9.69
N ALA A 139 1.71 6.60 -8.56
CA ALA A 139 1.62 7.64 -7.53
C ALA A 139 2.08 9.01 -8.05
N LEU A 140 3.22 9.06 -8.75
CA LEU A 140 3.71 10.29 -9.37
C LEU A 140 2.78 10.84 -10.45
N GLN A 141 2.20 9.98 -11.28
CA GLN A 141 1.19 10.37 -12.27
C GLN A 141 -0.03 11.03 -11.62
N GLU A 142 -0.48 10.50 -10.48
CA GLU A 142 -1.57 11.11 -9.73
C GLU A 142 -1.19 12.51 -9.22
N ILE A 143 -0.01 12.65 -8.60
CA ILE A 143 0.49 13.95 -8.11
C ILE A 143 0.60 14.98 -9.25
N GLN A 144 0.99 14.59 -10.46
CA GLN A 144 1.05 15.48 -11.62
C GLN A 144 -0.31 16.08 -11.98
N THR A 145 -1.42 15.43 -11.63
CA THR A 145 -2.78 15.96 -11.83
C THR A 145 -3.16 17.07 -10.85
N TRP A 146 -2.41 17.28 -9.79
CA TRP A 146 -2.72 18.19 -8.68
C TRP A 146 -2.49 19.66 -9.03
N LYS A 147 -3.35 20.21 -9.87
CA LYS A 147 -3.30 21.61 -10.27
C LYS A 147 -3.67 22.53 -9.12
N GLY A 148 -2.92 23.65 -8.99
CA GLY A 148 -3.18 24.68 -7.98
C GLY A 148 -2.76 24.34 -6.56
N THR A 149 -2.09 23.22 -6.33
CA THR A 149 -1.49 22.85 -5.04
C THR A 149 -0.41 23.85 -4.67
N ARG A 150 -0.45 24.36 -3.44
CA ARG A 150 0.50 25.37 -2.91
C ARG A 150 1.40 24.83 -1.83
N TRP A 151 0.90 23.87 -1.07
CA TRP A 151 1.59 23.27 0.07
C TRP A 151 1.63 21.78 -0.12
N PHE A 152 2.80 21.23 0.04
CA PHE A 152 3.00 19.79 0.16
C PHE A 152 3.38 19.50 1.60
N ILE A 153 2.72 18.49 2.18
CA ILE A 153 2.96 17.96 3.51
C ILE A 153 3.37 16.51 3.29
N GLU A 154 4.64 16.25 3.62
CA GLU A 154 5.22 14.91 3.50
C GLU A 154 5.20 14.25 4.87
N GLY A 155 4.84 12.98 4.91
CA GLY A 155 4.89 12.15 6.09
C GLY A 155 5.52 10.81 5.78
N ASP A 156 6.30 10.31 6.72
CA ASP A 156 6.93 8.99 6.74
C ASP A 156 6.67 8.35 8.09
N ILE A 157 6.24 7.10 8.10
CA ILE A 157 6.01 6.35 9.35
C ILE A 157 7.32 5.65 9.71
N SER A 158 8.02 6.20 10.68
CA SER A 158 9.33 5.69 11.10
C SER A 158 9.25 4.22 11.52
N SER A 159 10.14 3.40 10.94
CA SER A 159 10.25 1.97 11.24
C SER A 159 8.94 1.20 11.14
N TYR A 160 8.08 1.57 10.21
CA TYR A 160 6.71 1.12 10.10
C TYR A 160 6.55 -0.40 10.20
N PHE A 161 7.34 -1.17 9.43
CA PHE A 161 7.27 -2.63 9.44
C PHE A 161 7.65 -3.25 10.79
N ASP A 162 8.45 -2.55 11.59
CA ASP A 162 8.92 -3.03 12.90
C ASP A 162 7.97 -2.64 14.05
N THR A 163 7.04 -1.70 13.78
CA THR A 163 6.14 -1.11 14.80
C THR A 163 4.68 -1.52 14.65
N ILE A 164 4.33 -2.31 13.64
CA ILE A 164 2.95 -2.83 13.47
C ILE A 164 2.57 -3.63 14.72
N ASP A 165 1.52 -3.18 15.40
CA ASP A 165 0.96 -3.88 16.55
C ASP A 165 0.22 -5.14 16.10
N HIS A 166 0.63 -6.31 16.60
CA HIS A 166 0.07 -7.60 16.21
C HIS A 166 -1.40 -7.73 16.63
N ASP A 167 -1.77 -7.28 17.82
CA ASP A 167 -3.13 -7.46 18.34
C ASP A 167 -4.10 -6.53 17.58
N VAL A 168 -3.66 -5.33 17.22
CA VAL A 168 -4.43 -4.40 16.37
C VAL A 168 -4.61 -5.01 14.97
N LEU A 169 -3.55 -5.52 14.34
CA LEU A 169 -3.63 -6.15 13.02
C LEU A 169 -4.54 -7.38 13.04
N ILE A 170 -4.41 -8.25 14.03
CA ILE A 170 -5.26 -9.44 14.20
C ILE A 170 -6.72 -9.04 14.44
N THR A 171 -6.97 -7.98 15.20
CA THR A 171 -8.32 -7.44 15.40
C THR A 171 -8.92 -6.95 14.07
N MET A 172 -8.14 -6.22 13.27
CA MET A 172 -8.58 -5.75 11.94
C MET A 172 -8.93 -6.93 11.02
N LEU A 173 -8.07 -7.95 10.98
CA LEU A 173 -8.32 -9.16 10.17
C LEU A 173 -9.55 -9.91 10.65
N SER A 174 -9.75 -10.06 11.97
CA SER A 174 -10.85 -10.81 12.57
C SER A 174 -12.22 -10.18 12.32
N ARG A 175 -12.29 -8.87 12.08
CA ARG A 175 -13.55 -8.20 11.70
C ARG A 175 -14.09 -8.70 10.37
N GLN A 176 -13.19 -9.03 9.45
CA GLN A 176 -13.54 -9.43 8.09
C GLN A 176 -13.43 -10.95 7.86
N ILE A 177 -12.61 -11.62 8.65
CA ILE A 177 -12.33 -13.05 8.49
C ILE A 177 -12.84 -13.80 9.73
N GLN A 178 -14.01 -14.42 9.57
CA GLN A 178 -14.71 -15.17 10.64
C GLN A 178 -14.26 -16.65 10.62
N ASP A 179 -12.94 -16.88 10.70
CA ASP A 179 -12.35 -18.22 10.81
C ASP A 179 -11.17 -18.19 11.78
N GLY A 180 -11.44 -18.57 13.03
CA GLY A 180 -10.47 -18.54 14.13
C GLY A 180 -9.21 -19.35 13.86
N ARG A 181 -9.28 -20.43 13.05
CA ARG A 181 -8.09 -21.22 12.70
C ARG A 181 -7.17 -20.45 11.75
N PHE A 182 -7.76 -19.75 10.79
CA PHE A 182 -7.01 -18.92 9.86
C PHE A 182 -6.34 -17.73 10.58
N ILE A 183 -7.08 -17.08 11.48
CA ILE A 183 -6.55 -15.97 12.30
C ILE A 183 -5.43 -16.45 13.23
N ARG A 184 -5.60 -17.60 13.88
CA ARG A 184 -4.57 -18.20 14.74
C ARG A 184 -3.30 -18.53 13.93
N LEU A 185 -3.46 -19.05 12.71
CA LEU A 185 -2.32 -19.34 11.83
C LEU A 185 -1.52 -18.07 11.51
N ILE A 186 -2.20 -16.95 11.21
CA ILE A 186 -1.53 -15.65 10.95
C ILE A 186 -0.88 -15.13 12.24
N LYS A 187 -1.57 -15.21 13.39
CA LYS A 187 -1.00 -14.79 14.67
C LYS A 187 0.29 -15.54 14.97
N ASN A 188 0.27 -16.86 14.85
CA ASN A 188 1.46 -17.71 15.05
C ASN A 188 2.60 -17.34 14.07
N MET A 189 2.28 -16.96 12.84
CA MET A 189 3.28 -16.48 11.86
C MET A 189 3.95 -15.19 12.33
N LEU A 190 3.18 -14.23 12.82
CA LEU A 190 3.70 -12.96 13.33
C LEU A 190 4.58 -13.15 14.58
N GLU A 191 4.23 -14.11 15.42
CA GLU A 191 4.93 -14.45 16.67
C GLU A 191 6.10 -15.42 16.47
N ALA A 192 6.34 -15.95 15.27
CA ALA A 192 7.37 -16.96 15.00
C ALA A 192 8.80 -16.51 15.32
N GLY A 193 9.03 -15.20 15.42
CA GLY A 193 10.31 -14.65 15.81
C GLY A 193 11.36 -14.63 14.70
N CYS A 194 12.58 -14.29 15.10
CA CYS A 194 13.74 -14.33 14.21
C CYS A 194 14.96 -14.90 14.93
N LEU A 195 15.86 -15.47 14.15
CA LEU A 195 17.15 -15.97 14.59
C LEU A 195 18.23 -14.98 14.10
N ASP A 196 18.93 -14.34 15.05
CA ASP A 196 20.01 -13.40 14.82
C ASP A 196 21.29 -13.95 15.50
N ASP A 197 22.34 -14.22 14.75
CA ASP A 197 23.57 -14.84 15.24
C ASP A 197 23.33 -16.07 16.15
N TRP A 198 22.44 -16.97 15.71
CA TRP A 198 22.00 -18.18 16.44
C TRP A 198 21.26 -17.92 17.75
N LYS A 199 20.91 -16.64 18.05
CA LYS A 199 20.07 -16.27 19.19
C LYS A 199 18.63 -16.04 18.74
N PHE A 200 17.71 -16.69 19.42
CA PHE A 200 16.28 -16.50 19.15
C PHE A 200 15.79 -15.20 19.77
N HIS A 201 15.10 -14.40 18.95
CA HIS A 201 14.41 -13.18 19.37
C HIS A 201 12.92 -13.32 19.08
N LYS A 202 12.11 -13.25 20.12
CA LYS A 202 10.66 -13.22 19.98
C LYS A 202 10.23 -11.90 19.32
N THR A 203 9.34 -11.97 18.35
CA THR A 203 8.76 -10.78 17.72
C THR A 203 7.48 -10.40 18.50
N ILE A 204 7.52 -9.25 19.17
CA ILE A 204 6.38 -8.73 19.95
C ILE A 204 5.56 -7.78 19.08
N SER A 205 6.21 -7.10 18.13
CA SER A 205 5.60 -6.17 17.16
C SER A 205 6.30 -6.30 15.81
N GLY A 206 5.66 -5.80 14.79
CA GLY A 206 6.21 -5.77 13.44
C GLY A 206 5.92 -7.01 12.60
N THR A 207 6.09 -6.85 11.31
CA THR A 207 6.10 -7.95 10.35
C THR A 207 7.53 -8.16 9.87
N PRO A 208 8.01 -9.41 9.70
CA PRO A 208 9.38 -9.64 9.27
C PRO A 208 9.65 -8.88 7.96
N GLN A 209 10.58 -7.89 7.97
CA GLN A 209 11.02 -7.24 6.75
C GLN A 209 11.66 -8.30 5.85
N GLY A 210 10.99 -8.65 4.72
CA GLY A 210 11.39 -9.74 3.83
C GLY A 210 10.44 -10.94 3.84
N GLY A 211 9.44 -10.96 4.71
CA GLY A 211 8.33 -11.91 4.61
C GLY A 211 7.49 -11.62 3.35
N VAL A 212 7.06 -12.66 2.65
CA VAL A 212 6.29 -12.56 1.39
C VAL A 212 4.96 -11.84 1.59
N ILE A 213 4.32 -12.03 2.73
CA ILE A 213 3.00 -11.46 3.06
C ILE A 213 3.09 -10.07 3.72
N SER A 214 4.24 -9.72 4.30
CA SER A 214 4.41 -8.50 5.11
C SER A 214 3.97 -7.21 4.43
N PRO A 215 4.24 -6.98 3.12
CA PRO A 215 3.79 -5.77 2.43
C PRO A 215 2.26 -5.66 2.33
N LEU A 216 1.56 -6.79 2.18
CA LEU A 216 0.10 -6.80 2.14
C LEU A 216 -0.50 -6.53 3.53
N LEU A 217 0.05 -7.15 4.58
CA LEU A 217 -0.39 -6.89 5.96
C LEU A 217 -0.19 -5.43 6.35
N ALA A 218 0.92 -4.84 5.92
CA ALA A 218 1.18 -3.41 6.07
C ALA A 218 0.10 -2.56 5.37
N ASN A 219 -0.26 -2.86 4.14
CA ASN A 219 -1.33 -2.15 3.43
C ASN A 219 -2.71 -2.33 4.10
N ILE A 220 -3.01 -3.52 4.64
CA ILE A 220 -4.25 -3.76 5.40
C ILE A 220 -4.27 -2.88 6.66
N TYR A 221 -3.16 -2.77 7.38
CA TYR A 221 -3.05 -1.94 8.57
C TYR A 221 -3.25 -0.45 8.23
N LEU A 222 -2.57 0.06 7.20
CA LEU A 222 -2.68 1.45 6.76
C LEU A 222 -4.00 1.78 6.04
N HIS A 223 -4.79 0.79 5.67
CA HIS A 223 -6.10 1.04 5.07
C HIS A 223 -7.03 1.86 5.98
N GLN A 224 -6.89 1.72 7.30
CA GLN A 224 -7.65 2.55 8.26
C GLN A 224 -7.21 4.02 8.20
N PHE A 225 -5.90 4.26 8.03
CA PHE A 225 -5.38 5.61 7.82
C PHE A 225 -5.89 6.19 6.49
N ASP A 226 -5.88 5.40 5.40
CA ASP A 226 -6.43 5.83 4.11
C ASP A 226 -7.91 6.20 4.22
N LYS A 227 -8.70 5.41 4.97
CA LYS A 227 -10.12 5.70 5.22
C LYS A 227 -10.30 7.00 5.99
N TRP A 228 -9.61 7.17 7.10
CA TRP A 228 -9.67 8.39 7.88
C TRP A 228 -9.30 9.62 7.04
N VAL A 229 -8.22 9.56 6.26
CA VAL A 229 -7.85 10.66 5.36
C VAL A 229 -8.95 10.94 4.33
N GLY A 230 -9.52 9.91 3.72
CA GLY A 230 -10.55 10.05 2.68
C GLY A 230 -11.90 10.51 3.19
N GLU A 231 -12.34 9.98 4.32
CA GLU A 231 -13.70 10.16 4.85
C GLU A 231 -13.81 11.35 5.80
N GLU A 232 -12.72 11.72 6.49
CA GLU A 232 -12.72 12.80 7.48
C GLU A 232 -11.82 13.97 7.05
N LEU A 233 -10.53 13.75 6.84
CA LEU A 233 -9.56 14.82 6.65
C LEU A 233 -9.79 15.58 5.32
N ILE A 234 -9.95 14.87 4.21
CA ILE A 234 -10.19 15.50 2.90
C ILE A 234 -11.49 16.32 2.90
N PRO A 235 -12.65 15.82 3.37
CA PRO A 235 -13.87 16.62 3.46
C PRO A 235 -13.73 17.86 4.33
N GLN A 236 -13.06 17.77 5.47
CA GLN A 236 -12.84 18.90 6.40
C GLN A 236 -12.09 20.05 5.72
N TYR A 237 -11.09 19.75 4.89
CA TYR A 237 -10.21 20.74 4.24
C TYR A 237 -10.49 20.94 2.75
N THR A 238 -11.66 20.48 2.26
CA THR A 238 -12.06 20.64 0.86
C THR A 238 -13.39 21.40 0.79
N ARG A 239 -13.40 22.54 0.08
CA ARG A 239 -14.60 23.35 -0.15
C ARG A 239 -14.54 24.09 -1.49
N GLY A 240 -15.72 24.41 -2.03
CA GLY A 240 -15.85 25.10 -3.30
C GLY A 240 -15.65 24.17 -4.49
N LYS A 241 -16.43 24.36 -5.55
CA LYS A 241 -16.34 23.55 -6.79
C LYS A 241 -15.21 24.02 -7.70
N LYS A 242 -15.02 25.34 -7.79
CA LYS A 242 -14.04 25.96 -8.69
C LYS A 242 -13.44 27.20 -8.04
N GLN A 243 -12.12 27.34 -8.15
CA GLN A 243 -11.41 28.53 -7.71
C GLN A 243 -11.78 29.74 -8.57
N LYS A 244 -11.92 30.90 -7.97
CA LYS A 244 -12.20 32.15 -8.68
C LYS A 244 -11.10 32.43 -9.70
N ALA A 245 -11.49 32.96 -10.83
CA ALA A 245 -10.54 33.39 -11.84
C ALA A 245 -9.82 34.67 -11.41
N ASN A 246 -8.53 34.78 -11.68
CA ASN A 246 -7.77 36.01 -11.43
C ASN A 246 -8.27 37.13 -12.37
N SER A 247 -8.74 38.22 -11.76
CA SER A 247 -9.31 39.36 -12.51
C SER A 247 -8.29 40.00 -13.44
N ALA A 248 -7.03 40.15 -13.02
CA ALA A 248 -5.96 40.72 -13.86
C ALA A 248 -5.64 39.80 -15.06
N TYR A 249 -5.55 38.48 -14.84
CA TYR A 249 -5.37 37.50 -15.90
C TYR A 249 -6.50 37.57 -16.94
N ASN A 250 -7.76 37.61 -16.48
CA ASN A 250 -8.92 37.70 -17.37
C ASN A 250 -8.96 39.02 -18.14
N ARG A 251 -8.57 40.13 -17.51
CA ARG A 251 -8.48 41.45 -18.19
C ARG A 251 -7.46 41.40 -19.32
N LEU A 252 -6.27 40.85 -19.08
CA LEU A 252 -5.27 40.66 -20.12
C LEU A 252 -5.76 39.71 -21.22
N SER A 253 -6.42 38.63 -20.87
CA SER A 253 -6.97 37.68 -21.88
C SER A 253 -7.98 38.34 -22.80
N ARG A 254 -8.86 39.19 -22.27
CA ARG A 254 -9.81 39.96 -23.13
C ARG A 254 -9.09 40.97 -24.02
N ARG A 255 -8.06 41.66 -23.50
CA ARG A 255 -7.25 42.60 -24.29
C ARG A 255 -6.48 41.89 -25.41
N ILE A 256 -5.88 40.74 -25.10
CA ILE A 256 -5.19 39.90 -26.10
C ILE A 256 -6.14 39.57 -27.26
N LYS A 257 -7.34 39.07 -26.94
CA LYS A 257 -8.34 38.73 -27.95
C LYS A 257 -8.70 39.96 -28.81
N CYS A 258 -8.95 41.12 -28.19
CA CYS A 258 -9.25 42.35 -28.89
C CYS A 258 -8.14 42.78 -29.87
N TYR A 259 -6.85 42.65 -29.49
CA TYR A 259 -5.74 42.99 -30.39
C TYR A 259 -5.55 41.95 -31.51
N GLN A 260 -5.81 40.67 -31.24
CA GLN A 260 -5.83 39.61 -32.25
C GLN A 260 -6.93 39.87 -33.31
N ASP A 261 -8.14 40.20 -32.84
CA ASP A 261 -9.28 40.52 -33.73
C ASP A 261 -9.03 41.75 -34.61
N LYS A 262 -8.17 42.68 -34.13
CA LYS A 262 -7.74 43.90 -34.91
C LYS A 262 -6.50 43.66 -35.77
N GLY A 263 -5.91 42.46 -35.78
CA GLY A 263 -4.68 42.14 -36.51
C GLY A 263 -3.38 42.68 -35.92
N ASP A 264 -3.41 43.30 -34.72
CA ASP A 264 -2.21 43.79 -34.02
C ASP A 264 -1.53 42.67 -33.19
N TYR A 265 -0.94 41.75 -33.92
CA TYR A 265 -0.27 40.58 -33.32
C TYR A 265 0.94 40.95 -32.45
N LYS A 266 1.60 42.11 -32.71
CA LYS A 266 2.76 42.55 -31.93
C LYS A 266 2.34 42.91 -30.49
N LYS A 267 1.28 43.73 -30.36
CA LYS A 267 0.72 44.07 -29.04
C LYS A 267 0.10 42.86 -28.35
N ALA A 268 -0.60 41.97 -29.10
CA ALA A 268 -1.14 40.74 -28.57
C ALA A 268 -0.04 39.87 -27.96
N HIS A 269 1.12 39.74 -28.63
CA HIS A 269 2.26 38.95 -28.14
C HIS A 269 2.85 39.52 -26.85
N GLN A 270 3.04 40.86 -26.75
CA GLN A 270 3.51 41.51 -25.53
C GLN A 270 2.61 41.19 -24.33
N LEU A 271 1.29 41.30 -24.52
CA LEU A 271 0.31 40.99 -23.46
C LEU A 271 0.26 39.46 -23.10
N ILE A 272 0.57 38.59 -24.06
CA ILE A 272 0.70 37.14 -23.79
C ILE A 272 1.88 36.90 -22.86
N VAL A 273 3.02 37.56 -23.09
CA VAL A 273 4.20 37.45 -22.21
C VAL A 273 3.89 37.96 -20.80
N GLU A 274 3.23 39.14 -20.69
CA GLU A 274 2.79 39.69 -19.39
C GLU A 274 1.83 38.72 -18.68
N ARG A 275 0.84 38.15 -19.37
CA ARG A 275 -0.14 37.22 -18.82
C ARG A 275 0.50 35.93 -18.31
N ARG A 276 1.59 35.43 -18.92
CA ARG A 276 2.30 34.23 -18.48
C ARG A 276 2.85 34.34 -17.02
N ASN A 277 3.13 35.56 -16.58
CA ASN A 277 3.62 35.85 -15.23
C ASN A 277 2.51 35.93 -14.18
N LEU A 278 1.23 35.85 -14.61
CA LEU A 278 0.09 35.88 -13.69
C LEU A 278 -0.54 34.50 -13.54
N PRO A 279 -0.93 34.11 -12.33
CA PRO A 279 -1.74 32.90 -12.14
C PRO A 279 -3.12 33.10 -12.76
N SER A 280 -3.63 32.08 -13.44
CA SER A 280 -4.95 32.11 -14.08
C SER A 280 -6.12 32.15 -13.10
N VAL A 281 -5.88 31.71 -11.87
CA VAL A 281 -6.87 31.66 -10.77
C VAL A 281 -6.44 32.57 -9.62
N ASP A 282 -7.41 33.01 -8.83
CA ASP A 282 -7.14 33.78 -7.61
C ASP A 282 -6.51 32.86 -6.54
N THR A 283 -5.22 33.07 -6.32
CA THR A 283 -4.46 32.26 -5.34
C THR A 283 -4.85 32.56 -3.88
N TYR A 284 -5.56 33.63 -3.60
CA TYR A 284 -6.04 34.05 -2.29
C TYR A 284 -7.54 33.79 -2.07
N ASP A 285 -8.19 33.10 -3.02
CA ASP A 285 -9.62 32.77 -2.89
C ASP A 285 -9.89 31.99 -1.61
N THR A 286 -10.55 32.62 -0.65
CA THR A 286 -10.91 32.01 0.64
C THR A 286 -12.09 31.04 0.53
N SER A 287 -12.86 31.11 -0.57
CA SER A 287 -14.03 30.23 -0.79
C SER A 287 -13.67 28.87 -1.39
N TYR A 288 -12.40 28.69 -1.83
CA TYR A 288 -11.92 27.46 -2.40
C TYR A 288 -10.80 26.85 -1.57
N ARG A 289 -10.96 25.59 -1.23
CA ARG A 289 -9.93 24.76 -0.59
C ARG A 289 -9.94 23.39 -1.24
N ARG A 290 -8.77 22.78 -1.37
CA ARG A 290 -8.63 21.44 -1.89
C ARG A 290 -7.51 20.72 -1.17
N LEU A 291 -7.84 19.64 -0.50
CA LEU A 291 -6.87 18.68 0.03
C LEU A 291 -6.85 17.46 -0.88
N ARG A 292 -5.66 16.98 -1.18
CA ARG A 292 -5.39 15.78 -1.98
C ARG A 292 -4.43 14.89 -1.22
N TYR A 293 -4.46 13.62 -1.51
CA TYR A 293 -3.70 12.60 -0.81
C TYR A 293 -3.20 11.54 -1.75
N VAL A 294 -1.97 11.08 -1.56
CA VAL A 294 -1.38 9.88 -2.17
C VAL A 294 -0.46 9.24 -1.15
N ARG A 295 -0.52 7.92 -1.07
CA ARG A 295 0.39 7.10 -0.26
C ARG A 295 1.13 6.09 -1.13
N TYR A 296 2.42 5.91 -0.87
CA TYR A 296 3.25 4.86 -1.43
C TYR A 296 3.90 4.07 -0.29
N ALA A 297 3.38 2.87 0.01
CA ALA A 297 3.76 2.09 1.20
C ALA A 297 3.55 2.90 2.49
N ASP A 298 4.61 3.18 3.23
CA ASP A 298 4.66 3.99 4.45
C ASP A 298 4.85 5.49 4.21
N ASP A 299 5.33 5.89 3.04
CA ASP A 299 5.44 7.29 2.63
C ASP A 299 4.09 7.84 2.16
N PHE A 300 3.72 9.04 2.59
CA PHE A 300 2.54 9.73 2.07
C PHE A 300 2.76 11.20 1.81
N ILE A 301 1.97 11.74 0.91
CA ILE A 301 1.98 13.15 0.55
C ILE A 301 0.56 13.69 0.55
N LEU A 302 0.39 14.86 1.21
CA LEU A 302 -0.82 15.66 1.13
C LEU A 302 -0.54 16.93 0.31
N GLY A 303 -1.37 17.19 -0.68
CA GLY A 303 -1.32 18.42 -1.48
C GLY A 303 -2.44 19.36 -1.10
N PHE A 304 -2.14 20.54 -0.60
CA PHE A 304 -3.15 21.47 -0.14
C PHE A 304 -3.19 22.78 -0.92
N THR A 305 -4.39 23.21 -1.27
CA THR A 305 -4.71 24.51 -1.85
C THR A 305 -5.42 25.37 -0.79
N GLY A 306 -4.68 26.25 -0.13
CA GLY A 306 -5.20 27.08 0.93
C GLY A 306 -4.12 27.96 1.56
N SER A 307 -4.39 28.46 2.78
CA SER A 307 -3.44 29.28 3.54
C SER A 307 -2.35 28.42 4.21
N LYS A 308 -1.21 29.07 4.53
CA LYS A 308 -0.11 28.40 5.26
C LYS A 308 -0.54 27.99 6.69
N ALA A 309 -1.42 28.76 7.32
CA ALA A 309 -1.92 28.43 8.64
C ALA A 309 -2.76 27.15 8.63
N GLU A 310 -3.66 26.99 7.65
CA GLU A 310 -4.44 25.77 7.46
C GLU A 310 -3.52 24.58 7.13
N ALA A 311 -2.50 24.74 6.27
CA ALA A 311 -1.54 23.69 5.97
C ALA A 311 -0.78 23.21 7.20
N LYS A 312 -0.37 24.14 8.09
CA LYS A 312 0.25 23.80 9.38
C LYS A 312 -0.72 23.10 10.35
N ALA A 313 -2.01 23.43 10.30
CA ALA A 313 -3.03 22.75 11.10
C ALA A 313 -3.22 21.30 10.62
N ILE A 314 -3.26 21.06 9.31
CA ILE A 314 -3.31 19.71 8.73
C ILE A 314 -2.12 18.86 9.18
N ASN A 315 -0.90 19.44 9.19
CA ASN A 315 0.32 18.71 9.59
C ASN A 315 0.38 18.34 11.08
N LYS A 316 -0.53 18.84 11.90
CA LYS A 316 -0.59 18.53 13.34
C LYS A 316 -1.64 17.48 13.69
N GLN A 317 -2.48 17.11 12.74
CA GLN A 317 -3.48 16.05 12.89
C GLN A 317 -2.91 14.69 12.57
#